data_867a4fc79b30f1d69e5785d1d67fc1ab
#
_entry.id   867a4fc79b30f1d69e5785d1d67fc1ab
#
_cell.length_a   1.000
_cell.length_b   1.000
_cell.length_c   1.000
_cell.angle_alpha   90.00
_cell.angle_beta   90.00
_cell.angle_gamma   90.00
#
_symmetry.space_group_name_H-M   'P 1'
#
loop_
_entity.id
_entity.type
_entity.pdbx_description
1 polymer ?
#
loop_
_entity_poly.entity_id
_entity_poly.type
_entity_poly.pdbx_seq_one_letter_code
_entity_poly.pdbx_strand_id
1 'polypeptide(L)'
;MQSGDLIEGSPDAMTSEVANSHRKNDEQAQVAENAPAGERHESSLRDSEARLRAGSDLAGLAFYEVDFLEGVAYVDHRFRVLCGLPSDRAGGLRPVEFWLEHLHPDDRARVDDLRQQLHDGRLQRFSLEYRFLNPVRGEVWIHHLAGVAARDSSGRAVKTYGVLRDITESKRGEEALRQSYAEIERLKDRLQAESDYLKSEIKVVQPHGEVTGQSAAIRKVLRLVEQVAPTDSSVLIYGETGTGKELLAQVIHRLSSRGRSVMVKVNCAALPSGLVESELFGREKGAYTGALARQVGRFEVADGSTIFLDEVGELPSDVQVKLLRVLQEGEFERLGSPRTIKVNVRVIAATNRDLAEEVRTGRFREDLYYRLNVFPIRVPPLRERAEDIPVLVWTFLEDLSARMGKKITQVPRATMEALQRHPWPGNVRELRNVIEHGAIITTGDTLRVPVLGDAAPVAPPQTLADAEREHILRALESTRWRVKGPKGAAVVLGLNPATLYSRMKKLGIRPPG
;
A
#
# COMPACT_ATOMS: atom_id res chain seq x y z
N MET A 1 23.52 -1.12 -52.81
CA MET A 1 23.47 -0.90 -54.29
C MET A 1 22.22 -0.12 -54.63
N GLN A 2 22.39 0.95 -55.42
CA GLN A 2 21.47 1.99 -55.92
C GLN A 2 21.35 3.16 -54.92
N SER A 3 22.14 4.17 -54.98
CA SER A 3 22.32 5.29 -55.94
C SER A 3 21.15 6.26 -55.79
N GLY A 4 21.32 7.29 -54.96
CA GLY A 4 20.49 8.47 -54.86
C GLY A 4 21.11 9.61 -55.71
N ASP A 5 20.34 10.17 -56.61
CA ASP A 5 20.72 11.33 -57.40
C ASP A 5 20.67 12.62 -56.60
N LEU A 6 21.80 13.25 -56.50
CA LEU A 6 21.97 14.64 -56.06
C LEU A 6 21.62 15.56 -57.23
N ILE A 7 20.55 16.34 -57.12
CA ILE A 7 20.26 17.46 -58.04
C ILE A 7 21.07 18.66 -57.55
N GLU A 8 22.14 18.95 -58.26
CA GLU A 8 22.89 20.20 -58.17
C GLU A 8 22.08 21.35 -58.79
N GLY A 9 21.46 22.17 -57.94
CA GLY A 9 20.87 23.43 -58.34
C GLY A 9 21.98 24.49 -58.50
N SER A 10 22.12 25.03 -59.70
CA SER A 10 23.11 26.05 -60.06
C SER A 10 22.96 27.32 -59.20
N PRO A 11 24.04 27.90 -58.65
CA PRO A 11 24.02 29.11 -57.80
C PRO A 11 23.46 30.37 -58.47
N ASP A 12 23.43 30.43 -59.80
CA ASP A 12 23.01 31.63 -60.56
C ASP A 12 21.48 31.84 -60.61
N ALA A 13 20.68 30.83 -60.39
CA ALA A 13 19.22 30.95 -60.36
C ALA A 13 18.70 31.60 -59.06
N MET A 14 19.33 31.31 -57.90
CA MET A 14 18.93 31.91 -56.63
C MET A 14 19.27 33.40 -56.49
N THR A 15 20.35 33.86 -57.13
CA THR A 15 20.75 35.29 -57.09
C THR A 15 19.81 36.14 -57.95
N SER A 16 19.26 35.64 -59.03
CA SER A 16 18.32 36.38 -59.90
C SER A 16 16.90 36.52 -59.28
N GLU A 17 16.43 35.53 -58.51
CA GLU A 17 15.14 35.62 -57.82
C GLU A 17 15.18 36.53 -56.59
N VAL A 18 16.27 36.55 -55.85
CA VAL A 18 16.47 37.45 -54.72
C VAL A 18 16.62 38.91 -55.19
N ALA A 19 17.35 39.17 -56.32
CA ALA A 19 17.48 40.50 -56.89
C ALA A 19 16.15 41.03 -57.48
N ASN A 20 15.28 40.14 -58.02
CA ASN A 20 13.97 40.54 -58.52
C ASN A 20 12.95 40.77 -57.38
N SER A 21 13.10 40.07 -56.27
CA SER A 21 12.32 40.28 -55.04
C SER A 21 12.66 41.61 -54.38
N HIS A 22 13.94 41.99 -54.33
CA HIS A 22 14.35 43.29 -53.81
C HIS A 22 13.88 44.44 -54.69
N ARG A 23 13.96 44.36 -56.03
CA ARG A 23 13.43 45.37 -56.94
C ARG A 23 11.92 45.59 -56.81
N LYS A 24 11.12 44.50 -56.67
CA LYS A 24 9.70 44.62 -56.44
C LYS A 24 9.35 45.22 -55.08
N ASN A 25 10.13 44.96 -54.04
CA ASN A 25 9.97 45.59 -52.72
C ASN A 25 10.31 47.07 -52.75
N ASP A 26 11.38 47.49 -53.49
CA ASP A 26 11.75 48.88 -53.63
C ASP A 26 10.75 49.67 -54.46
N GLU A 27 10.18 49.09 -55.53
CA GLU A 27 9.09 49.73 -56.32
C GLU A 27 7.81 49.87 -55.50
N GLN A 28 7.44 48.86 -54.67
CA GLN A 28 6.29 48.94 -53.75
C GLN A 28 6.50 49.96 -52.64
N ALA A 29 7.72 50.08 -52.11
CA ALA A 29 8.06 51.09 -51.12
C ALA A 29 7.95 52.51 -51.71
N GLN A 30 8.40 52.71 -52.90
CA GLN A 30 8.37 54.01 -53.60
C GLN A 30 6.97 54.44 -54.02
N VAL A 31 6.06 53.49 -54.35
CA VAL A 31 4.64 53.76 -54.58
C VAL A 31 3.91 54.10 -53.29
N ALA A 32 4.27 53.46 -52.16
CA ALA A 32 3.70 53.76 -50.84
C ALA A 32 4.16 55.15 -50.29
N GLU A 33 5.32 55.60 -50.67
CA GLU A 33 5.85 56.92 -50.24
C GLU A 33 5.19 58.10 -50.98
N ASN A 34 4.62 57.88 -52.16
CA ASN A 34 3.93 58.90 -52.97
C ASN A 34 2.41 58.93 -52.81
N ALA A 35 1.83 58.07 -51.98
CA ALA A 35 0.40 58.06 -51.71
C ALA A 35 -0.04 59.26 -50.85
N PRO A 36 -1.29 59.80 -50.99
CA PRO A 36 -1.83 60.84 -50.14
C PRO A 36 -1.78 60.45 -48.68
N ALA A 37 -1.55 61.42 -47.76
CA ALA A 37 -1.39 61.16 -46.34
C ALA A 37 -2.53 60.29 -45.72
N GLY A 38 -3.75 60.44 -46.22
CA GLY A 38 -4.94 59.64 -45.84
C GLY A 38 -4.79 58.17 -46.19
N GLU A 39 -4.33 57.85 -47.43
CA GLU A 39 -4.17 56.45 -47.88
C GLU A 39 -3.03 55.73 -47.18
N ARG A 40 -1.97 56.44 -46.83
CA ARG A 40 -0.88 55.89 -46.01
C ARG A 40 -1.32 55.55 -44.59
N HIS A 41 -2.18 56.37 -44.01
CA HIS A 41 -2.73 56.12 -42.67
C HIS A 41 -3.68 54.91 -42.65
N GLU A 42 -4.54 54.79 -43.66
CA GLU A 42 -5.43 53.64 -43.84
C GLU A 42 -4.69 52.34 -44.12
N SER A 43 -3.64 52.34 -44.95
CA SER A 43 -2.79 51.19 -45.20
C SER A 43 -2.05 50.74 -43.94
N SER A 44 -1.44 51.67 -43.21
CA SER A 44 -0.76 51.39 -41.92
C SER A 44 -1.70 50.83 -40.88
N LEU A 45 -2.96 51.31 -40.84
CA LEU A 45 -3.96 50.81 -39.93
C LEU A 45 -4.34 49.37 -40.30
N ARG A 46 -4.61 49.10 -41.57
CA ARG A 46 -4.91 47.74 -42.08
C ARG A 46 -3.79 46.74 -41.84
N ASP A 47 -2.54 47.14 -42.04
CA ASP A 47 -1.36 46.31 -41.77
C ASP A 47 -1.18 46.03 -40.26
N SER A 48 -1.49 46.99 -39.42
CA SER A 48 -1.49 46.82 -37.96
C SER A 48 -2.61 45.88 -37.50
N GLU A 49 -3.80 46.06 -38.01
CA GLU A 49 -4.95 45.16 -37.75
C GLU A 49 -4.68 43.73 -38.22
N ALA A 50 -4.09 43.56 -39.43
CA ALA A 50 -3.71 42.25 -39.95
C ALA A 50 -2.67 41.55 -39.10
N ARG A 51 -1.66 42.27 -38.62
CA ARG A 51 -0.62 41.75 -37.68
C ARG A 51 -1.22 41.36 -36.34
N LEU A 52 -2.08 42.18 -35.76
CA LEU A 52 -2.77 41.87 -34.48
C LEU A 52 -3.68 40.65 -34.63
N ARG A 53 -4.41 40.55 -35.74
CA ARG A 53 -5.29 39.40 -36.05
C ARG A 53 -4.46 38.11 -36.21
N ALA A 54 -3.39 38.15 -36.98
CA ALA A 54 -2.49 37.02 -37.14
C ALA A 54 -1.84 36.58 -35.80
N GLY A 55 -1.41 37.53 -34.97
CA GLY A 55 -0.89 37.25 -33.62
C GLY A 55 -1.92 36.60 -32.68
N SER A 56 -3.16 37.10 -32.71
CA SER A 56 -4.28 36.53 -31.94
C SER A 56 -4.60 35.11 -32.42
N ASP A 57 -4.57 34.89 -33.73
CA ASP A 57 -4.81 33.58 -34.34
C ASP A 57 -3.73 32.57 -33.99
N LEU A 58 -2.46 32.93 -34.04
CA LEU A 58 -1.36 32.07 -33.62
C LEU A 58 -1.40 31.73 -32.13
N ALA A 59 -1.77 32.70 -31.28
CA ALA A 59 -1.87 32.49 -29.84
C ALA A 59 -3.15 31.74 -29.40
N GLY A 60 -4.08 31.46 -30.34
CA GLY A 60 -5.35 30.81 -30.03
C GLY A 60 -6.29 31.63 -29.15
N LEU A 61 -6.18 32.98 -29.20
CA LEU A 61 -6.97 33.90 -28.41
C LEU A 61 -8.28 34.25 -29.07
N ALA A 62 -9.36 34.20 -28.34
CA ALA A 62 -10.68 34.70 -28.70
C ALA A 62 -10.85 36.11 -28.09
N PHE A 63 -11.25 37.08 -28.90
CA PHE A 63 -11.36 38.49 -28.50
C PHE A 63 -12.82 38.93 -28.36
N TYR A 64 -13.07 39.79 -27.38
CA TYR A 64 -14.32 40.53 -27.23
C TYR A 64 -14.08 41.98 -26.76
N GLU A 65 -15.06 42.86 -27.12
CA GLU A 65 -15.18 44.22 -26.61
C GLU A 65 -16.63 44.48 -26.29
N VAL A 66 -16.91 45.13 -25.17
CA VAL A 66 -18.25 45.54 -24.74
C VAL A 66 -18.25 47.05 -24.57
N ASP A 67 -19.16 47.73 -25.26
CA ASP A 67 -19.50 49.12 -25.10
C ASP A 67 -20.80 49.24 -24.34
N PHE A 68 -20.73 49.72 -23.09
CA PHE A 68 -21.90 49.85 -22.20
C PHE A 68 -22.74 51.07 -22.51
N LEU A 69 -22.21 52.10 -23.22
CA LEU A 69 -22.98 53.28 -23.62
C LEU A 69 -23.89 52.98 -24.79
N GLU A 70 -23.37 52.28 -25.78
CA GLU A 70 -24.11 51.88 -26.97
C GLU A 70 -24.92 50.59 -26.76
N GLY A 71 -24.62 49.82 -25.69
CA GLY A 71 -25.22 48.51 -25.40
C GLY A 71 -24.85 47.44 -26.41
N VAL A 72 -23.65 47.54 -27.00
CA VAL A 72 -23.16 46.65 -28.06
C VAL A 72 -21.96 45.82 -27.57
N ALA A 73 -21.94 44.55 -27.94
CA ALA A 73 -20.79 43.67 -27.73
C ALA A 73 -20.25 43.20 -29.09
N TYR A 74 -18.97 43.48 -29.31
CA TYR A 74 -18.21 42.90 -30.42
C TYR A 74 -17.55 41.63 -29.94
N VAL A 75 -17.63 40.56 -30.80
CA VAL A 75 -16.94 39.29 -30.55
C VAL A 75 -16.33 38.79 -31.86
N ASP A 76 -15.12 38.27 -31.83
CA ASP A 76 -14.47 37.72 -32.99
C ASP A 76 -14.99 36.30 -33.36
N HIS A 77 -14.48 35.75 -34.43
CA HIS A 77 -14.87 34.40 -34.90
C HIS A 77 -14.47 33.32 -33.86
N ARG A 78 -13.30 33.47 -33.24
CA ARG A 78 -12.80 32.50 -32.25
C ARG A 78 -13.63 32.50 -30.96
N PHE A 79 -14.08 33.67 -30.53
CA PHE A 79 -15.00 33.77 -29.38
C PHE A 79 -16.31 32.99 -29.67
N ARG A 80 -16.85 33.13 -30.89
CA ARG A 80 -18.05 32.38 -31.28
C ARG A 80 -17.84 30.87 -31.23
N VAL A 81 -16.73 30.38 -31.78
CA VAL A 81 -16.37 28.96 -31.75
C VAL A 81 -16.12 28.48 -30.33
N LEU A 82 -15.34 29.21 -29.55
CA LEU A 82 -14.97 28.85 -28.18
C LEU A 82 -16.20 28.78 -27.26
N CYS A 83 -17.12 29.72 -27.39
CA CYS A 83 -18.34 29.75 -26.60
C CYS A 83 -19.51 28.96 -27.21
N GLY A 84 -19.38 28.48 -28.44
CA GLY A 84 -20.47 27.76 -29.14
C GLY A 84 -21.63 28.66 -29.50
N LEU A 85 -21.36 29.95 -29.80
CA LEU A 85 -22.38 30.91 -30.26
C LEU A 85 -22.89 30.52 -31.64
N PRO A 86 -24.24 30.48 -31.85
CA PRO A 86 -24.79 30.20 -33.16
C PRO A 86 -24.33 31.22 -34.21
N SER A 87 -24.13 30.76 -35.43
CA SER A 87 -23.70 31.60 -36.55
C SER A 87 -24.79 32.52 -37.07
N ASP A 88 -26.05 32.27 -36.69
CA ASP A 88 -27.20 32.97 -37.27
C ASP A 88 -27.50 34.29 -36.54
N ARG A 89 -27.64 35.35 -37.31
CA ARG A 89 -27.89 36.71 -36.84
C ARG A 89 -29.38 36.98 -36.48
N ALA A 90 -30.24 36.01 -36.70
CA ALA A 90 -31.67 36.14 -36.49
C ALA A 90 -32.05 35.88 -35.01
N GLY A 91 -32.06 36.92 -34.17
CA GLY A 91 -32.71 36.81 -32.90
C GLY A 91 -32.08 37.51 -31.70
N GLY A 92 -31.27 38.54 -31.89
CA GLY A 92 -30.93 39.43 -30.79
C GLY A 92 -30.16 38.78 -29.61
N LEU A 93 -29.44 37.71 -29.87
CA LEU A 93 -28.62 37.04 -28.87
C LEU A 93 -27.50 37.99 -28.43
N ARG A 94 -27.55 38.43 -27.17
CA ARG A 94 -26.51 39.26 -26.59
C ARG A 94 -25.34 38.33 -26.19
N PRO A 95 -24.16 38.47 -26.77
CA PRO A 95 -23.03 37.55 -26.50
C PRO A 95 -22.66 37.47 -25.01
N VAL A 96 -22.86 38.57 -24.26
CA VAL A 96 -22.54 38.63 -22.82
C VAL A 96 -23.57 37.84 -22.01
N GLU A 97 -24.87 37.94 -22.33
CA GLU A 97 -25.93 37.20 -21.65
C GLU A 97 -25.74 35.68 -21.88
N PHE A 98 -25.52 35.29 -23.13
CA PHE A 98 -25.26 33.91 -23.49
C PHE A 98 -24.03 33.34 -22.74
N TRP A 99 -22.96 34.11 -22.65
CA TRP A 99 -21.78 33.70 -21.92
C TRP A 99 -22.05 33.51 -20.43
N LEU A 100 -22.78 34.42 -19.77
CA LEU A 100 -23.16 34.33 -18.36
C LEU A 100 -24.04 33.11 -18.07
N GLU A 101 -24.97 32.77 -18.97
CA GLU A 101 -25.85 31.60 -18.82
C GLU A 101 -25.11 30.28 -18.88
N HIS A 102 -24.01 30.22 -19.63
CA HIS A 102 -23.22 29.00 -19.84
C HIS A 102 -22.01 28.86 -18.91
N LEU A 103 -21.85 29.76 -17.94
CA LEU A 103 -20.85 29.57 -16.88
C LEU A 103 -21.18 28.34 -16.03
N HIS A 104 -20.15 27.56 -15.67
CA HIS A 104 -20.35 26.47 -14.73
C HIS A 104 -20.92 26.99 -13.39
N PRO A 105 -21.94 26.33 -12.79
CA PRO A 105 -22.62 26.82 -11.58
C PRO A 105 -21.66 27.20 -10.45
N ASP A 106 -20.65 26.38 -10.17
CA ASP A 106 -19.69 26.62 -9.08
C ASP A 106 -18.79 27.83 -9.33
N ASP A 107 -18.54 28.19 -10.58
CA ASP A 107 -17.63 29.28 -10.95
C ASP A 107 -18.35 30.60 -11.19
N ARG A 108 -19.70 30.57 -11.39
CA ARG A 108 -20.53 31.73 -11.74
C ARG A 108 -20.38 32.88 -10.79
N ALA A 109 -20.48 32.65 -9.50
CA ALA A 109 -20.44 33.71 -8.50
C ALA A 109 -19.09 34.45 -8.49
N ARG A 110 -17.99 33.70 -8.63
CA ARG A 110 -16.61 34.24 -8.67
C ARG A 110 -16.36 35.06 -9.93
N VAL A 111 -16.85 34.59 -11.06
CA VAL A 111 -16.69 35.28 -12.36
C VAL A 111 -17.51 36.57 -12.37
N ASP A 112 -18.77 36.52 -11.87
CA ASP A 112 -19.65 37.69 -11.86
C ASP A 112 -19.17 38.78 -10.89
N ASP A 113 -18.63 38.40 -9.73
CA ASP A 113 -18.03 39.35 -8.78
C ASP A 113 -16.87 40.14 -9.40
N LEU A 114 -15.93 39.45 -10.09
CA LEU A 114 -14.81 40.12 -10.76
C LEU A 114 -15.27 41.02 -11.91
N ARG A 115 -16.28 40.57 -12.67
CA ARG A 115 -16.89 41.36 -13.74
C ARG A 115 -17.52 42.64 -13.19
N GLN A 116 -18.24 42.55 -12.07
CA GLN A 116 -18.86 43.73 -11.41
C GLN A 116 -17.78 44.67 -10.89
N GLN A 117 -16.75 44.19 -10.22
CA GLN A 117 -15.61 45.01 -9.75
C GLN A 117 -14.90 45.74 -10.90
N LEU A 118 -14.76 45.11 -12.07
CA LEU A 118 -14.20 45.73 -13.26
C LEU A 118 -15.12 46.87 -13.74
N HIS A 119 -16.42 46.60 -13.83
CA HIS A 119 -17.42 47.58 -14.26
C HIS A 119 -17.51 48.78 -13.30
N ASP A 120 -17.55 48.54 -11.98
CA ASP A 120 -17.64 49.56 -10.95
C ASP A 120 -16.37 50.40 -10.77
N GLY A 121 -15.31 50.09 -11.51
CA GLY A 121 -14.07 50.84 -11.46
C GLY A 121 -13.11 50.41 -10.33
N ARG A 122 -13.48 49.39 -9.57
CA ARG A 122 -12.62 48.85 -8.46
C ARG A 122 -11.40 48.08 -8.98
N LEU A 123 -11.53 47.47 -10.17
CA LEU A 123 -10.42 46.78 -10.85
C LEU A 123 -10.14 47.47 -12.19
N GLN A 124 -8.85 47.46 -12.60
CA GLN A 124 -8.42 47.88 -13.94
C GLN A 124 -8.38 46.71 -14.91
N ARG A 125 -8.08 45.52 -14.42
CA ARG A 125 -8.00 44.27 -15.17
C ARG A 125 -8.13 43.07 -14.24
N PHE A 126 -8.56 41.92 -14.77
CA PHE A 126 -8.50 40.63 -14.07
C PHE A 126 -7.95 39.52 -14.97
N SER A 127 -7.49 38.44 -14.33
CA SER A 127 -7.11 37.18 -14.94
C SER A 127 -7.74 36.05 -14.15
N LEU A 128 -8.49 35.17 -14.81
CA LEU A 128 -9.25 34.12 -14.14
C LEU A 128 -9.35 32.86 -15.02
N GLU A 129 -9.21 31.69 -14.40
CA GLU A 129 -9.53 30.40 -15.01
C GLU A 129 -10.86 29.90 -14.46
N TYR A 130 -11.75 29.44 -15.33
CA TYR A 130 -13.07 28.93 -14.96
C TYR A 130 -13.57 27.92 -15.98
N ARG A 131 -14.57 27.13 -15.57
CA ARG A 131 -15.29 26.17 -16.44
C ARG A 131 -16.44 26.85 -17.15
N PHE A 132 -16.61 26.53 -18.39
CA PHE A 132 -17.67 27.01 -19.26
C PHE A 132 -18.39 25.83 -19.92
N LEU A 133 -19.70 25.82 -19.91
CA LEU A 133 -20.54 24.76 -20.46
C LEU A 133 -20.85 25.07 -21.95
N ASN A 134 -19.91 24.73 -22.82
CA ASN A 134 -20.10 24.93 -24.26
C ASN A 134 -21.22 24.01 -24.78
N PRO A 135 -22.27 24.55 -25.46
CA PRO A 135 -23.41 23.76 -25.89
C PRO A 135 -23.08 22.62 -26.87
N VAL A 136 -21.95 22.72 -27.61
CA VAL A 136 -21.53 21.74 -28.59
C VAL A 136 -20.45 20.80 -28.05
N ARG A 137 -19.50 21.34 -27.28
CA ARG A 137 -18.28 20.63 -26.81
C ARG A 137 -18.36 20.13 -25.37
N GLY A 138 -19.42 20.50 -24.64
CA GLY A 138 -19.54 20.22 -23.20
C GLY A 138 -18.68 21.14 -22.34
N GLU A 139 -18.17 20.64 -21.22
CA GLU A 139 -17.33 21.41 -20.30
C GLU A 139 -15.96 21.72 -20.91
N VAL A 140 -15.63 23.02 -20.96
CA VAL A 140 -14.34 23.55 -21.40
C VAL A 140 -13.75 24.46 -20.32
N TRP A 141 -12.44 24.45 -20.18
CA TRP A 141 -11.72 25.38 -19.31
C TRP A 141 -11.28 26.60 -20.08
N ILE A 142 -11.63 27.77 -19.56
CA ILE A 142 -11.29 29.05 -20.17
C ILE A 142 -10.37 29.83 -19.25
N HIS A 143 -9.25 30.32 -19.78
CA HIS A 143 -8.44 31.38 -19.18
C HIS A 143 -8.91 32.70 -19.77
N HIS A 144 -9.41 33.60 -18.94
CA HIS A 144 -10.01 34.87 -19.30
C HIS A 144 -9.20 36.03 -18.73
N LEU A 145 -8.74 36.91 -19.60
CA LEU A 145 -8.13 38.19 -19.24
C LEU A 145 -9.06 39.30 -19.71
N ALA A 146 -9.42 40.21 -18.83
CA ALA A 146 -10.25 41.34 -19.18
C ALA A 146 -9.69 42.64 -18.59
N GLY A 147 -9.96 43.75 -19.25
CA GLY A 147 -9.50 45.07 -18.85
C GLY A 147 -10.47 46.18 -19.26
N VAL A 148 -10.31 47.36 -18.67
CA VAL A 148 -11.07 48.56 -18.98
C VAL A 148 -10.38 49.36 -20.09
N ALA A 149 -11.12 49.66 -21.16
CA ALA A 149 -10.65 50.54 -22.25
C ALA A 149 -11.00 52.00 -22.00
N ALA A 150 -12.19 52.32 -21.47
CA ALA A 150 -12.63 53.67 -21.18
C ALA A 150 -13.53 53.72 -19.94
N ARG A 151 -13.51 54.89 -19.26
CA ARG A 151 -14.29 55.17 -18.07
C ARG A 151 -15.08 56.47 -18.26
N ASP A 152 -16.23 56.60 -17.61
CA ASP A 152 -16.97 57.84 -17.48
C ASP A 152 -16.39 58.75 -16.36
N SER A 153 -16.97 59.94 -16.22
CA SER A 153 -16.58 60.91 -15.20
C SER A 153 -16.83 60.41 -13.74
N SER A 154 -17.62 59.38 -13.55
CA SER A 154 -17.85 58.73 -12.25
C SER A 154 -16.88 57.62 -11.93
N GLY A 155 -15.99 57.28 -12.87
CA GLY A 155 -14.99 56.20 -12.76
C GLY A 155 -15.52 54.79 -13.17
N ARG A 156 -16.79 54.68 -13.62
CA ARG A 156 -17.34 53.42 -14.11
C ARG A 156 -16.81 53.08 -15.50
N ALA A 157 -16.60 51.81 -15.76
CA ALA A 157 -16.20 51.36 -17.07
C ALA A 157 -17.33 51.54 -18.09
N VAL A 158 -17.07 52.34 -19.13
CA VAL A 158 -17.98 52.51 -20.27
C VAL A 158 -17.60 51.60 -21.43
N LYS A 159 -16.33 51.14 -21.47
CA LYS A 159 -15.85 50.19 -22.47
C LYS A 159 -14.89 49.23 -21.84
N THR A 160 -15.10 47.93 -22.08
CA THR A 160 -14.19 46.85 -21.63
C THR A 160 -13.79 45.96 -22.80
N TYR A 161 -12.65 45.35 -22.71
CA TYR A 161 -12.16 44.36 -23.66
C TYR A 161 -11.62 43.16 -22.93
N GLY A 162 -11.53 42.03 -23.62
CA GLY A 162 -10.90 40.85 -23.06
C GLY A 162 -10.55 39.79 -24.09
N VAL A 163 -9.71 38.89 -23.64
CA VAL A 163 -9.33 37.71 -24.41
C VAL A 163 -9.60 36.44 -23.60
N LEU A 164 -10.05 35.42 -24.32
CA LEU A 164 -10.32 34.11 -23.78
C LEU A 164 -9.42 33.09 -24.49
N ARG A 165 -8.88 32.17 -23.75
CA ARG A 165 -8.09 31.06 -24.27
C ARG A 165 -8.67 29.75 -23.76
N ASP A 166 -8.83 28.80 -24.67
CA ASP A 166 -9.14 27.41 -24.31
C ASP A 166 -7.89 26.77 -23.68
N ILE A 167 -8.02 26.36 -22.42
CA ILE A 167 -6.95 25.68 -21.66
C ILE A 167 -7.37 24.25 -21.27
N THR A 168 -8.43 23.71 -21.90
CA THR A 168 -8.98 22.39 -21.58
C THR A 168 -7.95 21.29 -21.73
N GLU A 169 -7.19 21.32 -22.83
CA GLU A 169 -6.14 20.31 -23.09
C GLU A 169 -5.00 20.42 -22.06
N SER A 170 -4.60 21.65 -21.72
CA SER A 170 -3.60 21.88 -20.68
C SER A 170 -4.05 21.35 -19.30
N LYS A 171 -5.31 21.61 -18.92
CA LYS A 171 -5.87 21.10 -17.65
C LYS A 171 -5.99 19.58 -17.64
N ARG A 172 -6.38 18.96 -18.74
CA ARG A 172 -6.41 17.49 -18.86
C ARG A 172 -5.01 16.89 -18.75
N GLY A 173 -4.02 17.51 -19.39
CA GLY A 173 -2.63 17.08 -19.30
C GLY A 173 -2.06 17.20 -17.88
N GLU A 174 -2.34 18.31 -17.18
CA GLU A 174 -1.94 18.53 -15.79
C GLU A 174 -2.55 17.48 -14.84
N GLU A 175 -3.85 17.19 -14.99
CA GLU A 175 -4.53 16.19 -14.17
C GLU A 175 -4.02 14.76 -14.47
N ALA A 176 -3.80 14.40 -15.75
CA ALA A 176 -3.21 13.11 -16.13
C ALA A 176 -1.79 12.93 -15.56
N LEU A 177 -0.98 14.01 -15.62
CA LEU A 177 0.35 14.01 -15.04
C LEU A 177 0.30 13.83 -13.52
N ARG A 178 -0.61 14.53 -12.83
CA ARG A 178 -0.82 14.42 -11.38
C ARG A 178 -1.20 13.00 -10.98
N GLN A 179 -2.09 12.36 -11.74
CA GLN A 179 -2.51 10.97 -11.51
C GLN A 179 -1.35 9.99 -11.72
N SER A 180 -0.56 10.20 -12.78
CA SER A 180 0.63 9.38 -13.06
C SER A 180 1.69 9.49 -11.96
N TYR A 181 1.95 10.68 -11.46
CA TYR A 181 2.86 10.88 -10.34
C TYR A 181 2.39 10.19 -9.05
N ALA A 182 1.10 10.28 -8.74
CA ALA A 182 0.53 9.61 -7.57
C ALA A 182 0.65 8.08 -7.66
N GLU A 183 0.47 7.52 -8.86
CA GLU A 183 0.61 6.07 -9.09
C GLU A 183 2.09 5.62 -9.01
N ILE A 184 3.02 6.39 -9.58
CA ILE A 184 4.47 6.11 -9.49
C ILE A 184 4.92 6.12 -8.02
N GLU A 185 4.48 7.09 -7.24
CA GLU A 185 4.81 7.17 -5.80
C GLU A 185 4.28 5.96 -5.03
N ARG A 186 3.03 5.56 -5.32
CA ARG A 186 2.42 4.36 -4.75
C ARG A 186 3.21 3.09 -5.07
N LEU A 187 3.59 2.90 -6.34
CA LEU A 187 4.36 1.73 -6.79
C LEU A 187 5.76 1.72 -6.19
N LYS A 188 6.42 2.86 -6.11
CA LYS A 188 7.74 3.01 -5.49
C LYS A 188 7.71 2.58 -4.01
N ASP A 189 6.73 3.09 -3.25
CA ASP A 189 6.60 2.76 -1.83
C ASP A 189 6.33 1.27 -1.62
N ARG A 190 5.49 0.67 -2.48
CA ARG A 190 5.21 -0.76 -2.46
C ARG A 190 6.46 -1.59 -2.75
N LEU A 191 7.20 -1.25 -3.81
CA LEU A 191 8.44 -1.94 -4.18
C LEU A 191 9.51 -1.82 -3.08
N GLN A 192 9.61 -0.65 -2.44
CA GLN A 192 10.55 -0.46 -1.33
C GLN A 192 10.16 -1.34 -0.13
N ALA A 193 8.87 -1.38 0.24
CA ALA A 193 8.39 -2.20 1.34
C ALA A 193 8.56 -3.71 1.04
N GLU A 194 8.30 -4.14 -0.20
CA GLU A 194 8.55 -5.52 -0.66
C GLU A 194 10.04 -5.88 -0.61
N SER A 195 10.91 -4.98 -1.08
CA SER A 195 12.37 -5.16 -1.01
C SER A 195 12.86 -5.29 0.42
N ASP A 196 12.37 -4.44 1.33
CA ASP A 196 12.78 -4.48 2.74
C ASP A 196 12.22 -5.72 3.44
N TYR A 197 11.00 -6.15 3.09
CA TYR A 197 10.44 -7.42 3.54
C TYR A 197 11.28 -8.62 3.05
N LEU A 198 11.60 -8.68 1.74
CA LEU A 198 12.43 -9.74 1.17
C LEU A 198 13.82 -9.79 1.79
N LYS A 199 14.47 -8.64 2.04
CA LYS A 199 15.76 -8.57 2.73
C LYS A 199 15.67 -9.11 4.17
N SER A 200 14.55 -8.91 4.86
CA SER A 200 14.31 -9.48 6.19
C SER A 200 14.11 -10.98 6.16
N GLU A 201 13.40 -11.50 5.15
CA GLU A 201 13.14 -12.93 4.94
C GLU A 201 14.41 -13.71 4.49
N ILE A 202 15.25 -13.12 3.64
CA ILE A 202 16.51 -13.78 3.18
C ILE A 202 17.42 -14.14 4.34
N LYS A 203 17.38 -13.42 5.47
CA LYS A 203 18.11 -13.78 6.68
C LYS A 203 17.57 -15.03 7.39
N VAL A 204 16.38 -15.51 7.02
CA VAL A 204 15.67 -16.62 7.67
C VAL A 204 15.38 -17.79 6.72
N VAL A 205 15.74 -17.70 5.42
CA VAL A 205 15.45 -18.77 4.46
C VAL A 205 16.21 -20.05 4.82
N GLN A 206 15.46 -20.96 5.43
CA GLN A 206 15.77 -22.39 5.45
C GLN A 206 15.12 -23.03 4.21
N PRO A 207 15.85 -23.84 3.43
CA PRO A 207 15.33 -24.50 2.23
C PRO A 207 14.50 -25.75 2.58
N HIS A 208 13.34 -25.56 3.26
CA HIS A 208 12.50 -26.68 3.71
C HIS A 208 11.06 -26.43 3.27
N GLY A 209 10.75 -26.85 2.06
CA GLY A 209 9.45 -26.61 1.42
C GLY A 209 8.50 -27.80 1.32
N GLU A 210 8.79 -28.95 1.93
CA GLU A 210 7.90 -30.11 1.83
C GLU A 210 7.38 -30.55 3.20
N VAL A 211 6.05 -30.74 3.27
CA VAL A 211 5.41 -31.35 4.44
C VAL A 211 5.79 -32.83 4.47
N THR A 212 6.69 -33.17 5.37
CA THR A 212 7.14 -34.55 5.53
C THR A 212 6.17 -35.34 6.42
N GLY A 213 5.67 -36.48 5.93
CA GLY A 213 4.80 -37.37 6.68
C GLY A 213 4.06 -38.34 5.76
N GLN A 214 3.76 -39.55 6.29
CA GLN A 214 3.12 -40.64 5.56
C GLN A 214 1.88 -41.18 6.27
N SER A 215 1.56 -40.67 7.47
CA SER A 215 0.38 -41.10 8.24
C SER A 215 -0.94 -40.80 7.51
N ALA A 216 -1.95 -41.56 7.81
CA ALA A 216 -3.30 -41.34 7.27
C ALA A 216 -3.83 -39.96 7.67
N ALA A 217 -3.44 -39.47 8.86
CA ALA A 217 -3.85 -38.17 9.39
C ALA A 217 -3.27 -37.02 8.56
N ILE A 218 -1.95 -37.01 8.27
CA ILE A 218 -1.33 -35.93 7.49
C ILE A 218 -1.75 -36.00 6.01
N ARG A 219 -1.93 -37.20 5.45
CA ARG A 219 -2.44 -37.35 4.07
C ARG A 219 -3.83 -36.76 3.89
N LYS A 220 -4.70 -36.86 4.92
CA LYS A 220 -6.01 -36.21 4.90
C LYS A 220 -5.88 -34.68 4.84
N VAL A 221 -4.95 -34.11 5.62
CA VAL A 221 -4.66 -32.67 5.60
C VAL A 221 -4.14 -32.22 4.24
N LEU A 222 -3.19 -32.98 3.64
CA LEU A 222 -2.63 -32.64 2.33
C LEU A 222 -3.70 -32.67 1.22
N ARG A 223 -4.64 -33.59 1.25
CA ARG A 223 -5.76 -33.59 0.29
C ARG A 223 -6.63 -32.33 0.44
N LEU A 224 -6.91 -31.87 1.66
CA LEU A 224 -7.64 -30.62 1.88
C LEU A 224 -6.84 -29.40 1.36
N VAL A 225 -5.53 -29.42 1.53
CA VAL A 225 -4.63 -28.39 0.98
C VAL A 225 -4.73 -28.36 -0.56
N GLU A 226 -4.63 -29.52 -1.23
CA GLU A 226 -4.75 -29.62 -2.68
C GLU A 226 -6.10 -29.12 -3.20
N GLN A 227 -7.18 -29.38 -2.47
CA GLN A 227 -8.53 -28.91 -2.83
C GLN A 227 -8.69 -27.40 -2.71
N VAL A 228 -8.14 -26.78 -1.65
CA VAL A 228 -8.34 -25.34 -1.40
C VAL A 228 -7.31 -24.46 -2.07
N ALA A 229 -6.11 -24.98 -2.37
CA ALA A 229 -5.03 -24.18 -2.92
C ALA A 229 -5.41 -23.41 -4.20
N PRO A 230 -6.08 -24.00 -5.22
CA PRO A 230 -6.43 -23.29 -6.44
C PRO A 230 -7.55 -22.24 -6.28
N THR A 231 -8.21 -22.17 -5.11
CA THR A 231 -9.29 -21.21 -4.84
C THR A 231 -8.76 -19.94 -4.18
N ASP A 232 -9.54 -18.85 -4.24
CA ASP A 232 -9.26 -17.60 -3.48
C ASP A 232 -9.90 -17.57 -2.09
N SER A 233 -10.51 -18.69 -1.65
CA SER A 233 -11.16 -18.78 -0.35
C SER A 233 -10.19 -18.54 0.80
N SER A 234 -10.69 -17.90 1.88
CA SER A 234 -9.97 -17.79 3.15
C SER A 234 -9.78 -19.17 3.75
N VAL A 235 -8.59 -19.45 4.30
CA VAL A 235 -8.24 -20.71 4.94
C VAL A 235 -7.90 -20.45 6.40
N LEU A 236 -8.55 -21.21 7.31
CA LEU A 236 -8.23 -21.18 8.73
C LEU A 236 -7.50 -22.48 9.13
N ILE A 237 -6.22 -22.38 9.46
CA ILE A 237 -5.40 -23.50 9.92
C ILE A 237 -5.37 -23.50 11.45
N TYR A 238 -5.91 -24.53 12.09
CA TYR A 238 -5.87 -24.64 13.53
C TYR A 238 -5.19 -25.93 14.00
N GLY A 239 -4.48 -25.80 15.11
CA GLY A 239 -3.72 -26.89 15.71
C GLY A 239 -2.73 -26.39 16.73
N GLU A 240 -2.20 -27.30 17.53
CA GLU A 240 -1.27 -26.99 18.61
C GLU A 240 -0.02 -26.27 18.11
N THR A 241 0.65 -25.57 19.01
CA THR A 241 1.93 -24.91 18.71
C THR A 241 2.97 -25.95 18.27
N GLY A 242 3.73 -25.62 17.23
CA GLY A 242 4.78 -26.49 16.70
C GLY A 242 4.33 -27.63 15.79
N THR A 243 3.05 -27.68 15.39
CA THR A 243 2.52 -28.72 14.48
C THR A 243 2.90 -28.54 13.02
N GLY A 244 3.36 -27.32 12.61
CA GLY A 244 3.75 -27.02 11.24
C GLY A 244 2.70 -26.22 10.46
N LYS A 245 1.84 -25.43 11.12
CA LYS A 245 0.81 -24.58 10.49
C LYS A 245 1.38 -23.64 9.42
N GLU A 246 2.50 -23.01 9.71
CA GLU A 246 3.19 -22.10 8.76
C GLU A 246 3.63 -22.83 7.49
N LEU A 247 4.19 -24.04 7.63
CA LEU A 247 4.62 -24.84 6.47
C LEU A 247 3.44 -25.19 5.57
N LEU A 248 2.28 -25.54 6.16
CA LEU A 248 1.05 -25.79 5.40
C LEU A 248 0.58 -24.54 4.67
N ALA A 249 0.63 -23.36 5.30
CA ALA A 249 0.29 -22.10 4.65
C ALA A 249 1.20 -21.83 3.43
N GLN A 250 2.50 -22.10 3.54
CA GLN A 250 3.45 -21.99 2.43
C GLN A 250 3.10 -22.95 1.28
N VAL A 251 2.70 -24.18 1.58
CA VAL A 251 2.28 -25.17 0.56
C VAL A 251 0.99 -24.71 -0.13
N ILE A 252 -0.02 -24.26 0.63
CA ILE A 252 -1.26 -23.71 0.08
C ILE A 252 -0.98 -22.55 -0.87
N HIS A 253 -0.13 -21.62 -0.45
CA HIS A 253 0.26 -20.48 -1.28
C HIS A 253 0.98 -20.92 -2.57
N ARG A 254 2.00 -21.79 -2.46
CA ARG A 254 2.78 -22.29 -3.59
C ARG A 254 1.91 -23.01 -4.64
N LEU A 255 0.90 -23.75 -4.22
CA LEU A 255 -0.04 -24.47 -5.10
C LEU A 255 -1.18 -23.58 -5.62
N SER A 256 -1.27 -22.33 -5.18
CA SER A 256 -2.32 -21.41 -5.59
C SER A 256 -2.00 -20.69 -6.91
N SER A 257 -3.00 -20.02 -7.50
CA SER A 257 -2.82 -19.11 -8.65
C SER A 257 -1.85 -17.97 -8.36
N ARG A 258 -1.65 -17.62 -7.07
CA ARG A 258 -0.76 -16.56 -6.58
C ARG A 258 0.63 -17.07 -6.16
N GLY A 259 0.94 -18.33 -6.38
CA GLY A 259 2.19 -18.98 -5.92
C GLY A 259 3.49 -18.42 -6.52
N ARG A 260 3.41 -17.58 -7.56
CA ARG A 260 4.55 -16.86 -8.13
C ARG A 260 4.87 -15.56 -7.40
N SER A 261 3.95 -15.03 -6.63
CA SER A 261 4.13 -13.83 -5.82
C SER A 261 4.70 -14.21 -4.45
N VAL A 262 5.23 -13.23 -3.71
CA VAL A 262 5.76 -13.46 -2.36
C VAL A 262 4.59 -13.52 -1.37
N MET A 263 4.53 -14.58 -0.55
CA MET A 263 3.60 -14.66 0.57
C MET A 263 4.07 -13.75 1.71
N VAL A 264 3.23 -12.79 2.11
CA VAL A 264 3.52 -11.90 3.23
C VAL A 264 3.11 -12.59 4.54
N LYS A 265 4.06 -12.78 5.45
CA LYS A 265 3.84 -13.44 6.74
C LYS A 265 3.78 -12.43 7.87
N VAL A 266 2.81 -12.58 8.77
CA VAL A 266 2.67 -11.75 9.97
C VAL A 266 2.36 -12.66 11.16
N ASN A 267 3.20 -12.61 12.17
CA ASN A 267 2.92 -13.25 13.45
C ASN A 267 2.26 -12.22 14.38
N CYS A 268 0.96 -12.38 14.61
CA CYS A 268 0.17 -11.43 15.39
C CYS A 268 0.53 -11.44 16.89
N ALA A 269 1.04 -12.54 17.40
CA ALA A 269 1.49 -12.64 18.81
C ALA A 269 2.86 -12.00 19.06
N ALA A 270 3.70 -11.88 18.02
CA ALA A 270 5.05 -11.32 18.16
C ALA A 270 5.06 -9.78 18.17
N LEU A 271 3.97 -9.15 17.74
CA LEU A 271 3.85 -7.71 17.66
C LEU A 271 3.26 -7.13 18.96
N PRO A 272 3.84 -6.05 19.51
CA PRO A 272 3.21 -5.33 20.61
C PRO A 272 1.79 -4.88 20.22
N SER A 273 0.80 -5.04 21.10
CA SER A 273 -0.61 -4.74 20.80
C SER A 273 -0.85 -3.35 20.21
N GLY A 274 -0.11 -2.32 20.67
CA GLY A 274 -0.19 -0.96 20.14
C GLY A 274 0.45 -0.76 18.75
N LEU A 275 1.16 -1.75 18.21
CA LEU A 275 1.81 -1.66 16.90
C LEU A 275 1.20 -2.59 15.85
N VAL A 276 0.42 -3.58 16.26
CA VAL A 276 -0.21 -4.56 15.34
C VAL A 276 -1.00 -3.86 14.24
N GLU A 277 -1.79 -2.86 14.62
CA GLU A 277 -2.62 -2.11 13.67
C GLU A 277 -1.76 -1.36 12.64
N SER A 278 -0.70 -0.67 13.10
CA SER A 278 0.20 0.07 12.20
C SER A 278 1.03 -0.84 11.29
N GLU A 279 1.39 -2.04 11.75
CA GLU A 279 2.10 -3.02 10.92
C GLU A 279 1.17 -3.62 9.85
N LEU A 280 -0.07 -3.99 10.21
CA LEU A 280 -1.01 -4.61 9.27
C LEU A 280 -1.52 -3.61 8.22
N PHE A 281 -1.98 -2.43 8.67
CA PHE A 281 -2.69 -1.47 7.82
C PHE A 281 -1.85 -0.25 7.42
N GLY A 282 -0.66 -0.08 8.01
CA GLY A 282 0.19 1.08 7.76
C GLY A 282 -0.23 2.32 8.55
N ARG A 283 0.61 3.35 8.47
CA ARG A 283 0.38 4.64 9.16
C ARG A 283 0.84 5.81 8.32
N GLU A 284 0.19 6.94 8.49
CA GLU A 284 0.67 8.23 8.01
C GLU A 284 1.57 8.91 9.05
N LYS A 285 2.39 9.85 8.60
CA LYS A 285 3.20 10.66 9.50
C LYS A 285 2.29 11.42 10.47
N GLY A 286 2.55 11.32 11.78
CA GLY A 286 1.76 11.99 12.82
C GLY A 286 0.51 11.23 13.30
N ALA A 287 0.30 9.99 12.87
CA ALA A 287 -0.86 9.19 13.27
C ALA A 287 -0.96 8.97 14.80
N TYR A 288 0.18 8.94 15.48
CA TYR A 288 0.29 8.90 16.96
C TYR A 288 1.61 9.51 17.42
N THR A 289 1.76 9.75 18.72
CA THR A 289 3.00 10.27 19.31
C THR A 289 4.16 9.30 19.07
N GLY A 290 5.09 9.67 18.14
CA GLY A 290 6.21 8.82 17.71
C GLY A 290 6.11 8.33 16.26
N ALA A 291 5.02 8.58 15.54
CA ALA A 291 4.89 8.28 14.11
C ALA A 291 5.66 9.32 13.26
N LEU A 292 7.00 9.21 13.22
CA LEU A 292 7.88 10.17 12.55
C LEU A 292 7.82 10.11 11.03
N ALA A 293 7.45 8.95 10.45
CA ALA A 293 7.37 8.71 9.02
C ALA A 293 6.14 7.89 8.66
N ARG A 294 5.69 8.04 7.40
CA ARG A 294 4.71 7.16 6.77
C ARG A 294 5.29 5.74 6.68
N GLN A 295 4.45 4.75 6.91
CA GLN A 295 4.80 3.33 6.75
C GLN A 295 3.71 2.60 5.96
N VAL A 296 4.13 1.82 4.97
CA VAL A 296 3.23 0.95 4.18
C VAL A 296 2.86 -0.28 5.01
N GLY A 297 1.57 -0.63 5.03
CA GLY A 297 1.06 -1.78 5.77
C GLY A 297 1.28 -3.12 5.07
N ARG A 298 1.24 -4.22 5.83
CA ARG A 298 1.40 -5.59 5.30
C ARG A 298 0.32 -5.95 4.29
N PHE A 299 -0.91 -5.45 4.44
CA PHE A 299 -1.98 -5.66 3.46
C PHE A 299 -1.70 -4.96 2.13
N GLU A 300 -1.07 -3.79 2.13
CA GLU A 300 -0.64 -3.12 0.89
C GLU A 300 0.48 -3.89 0.19
N VAL A 301 1.46 -4.39 0.97
CA VAL A 301 2.55 -5.24 0.42
C VAL A 301 2.01 -6.54 -0.17
N ALA A 302 0.97 -7.12 0.44
CA ALA A 302 0.34 -8.36 0.00
C ALA A 302 -0.63 -8.19 -1.17
N ASP A 303 -0.86 -6.98 -1.69
CA ASP A 303 -1.80 -6.74 -2.78
C ASP A 303 -1.44 -7.55 -4.03
N GLY A 304 -2.42 -8.31 -4.58
CA GLY A 304 -2.22 -9.27 -5.66
C GLY A 304 -1.56 -10.59 -5.22
N SER A 305 -1.32 -10.78 -3.91
CA SER A 305 -0.67 -11.98 -3.36
C SER A 305 -1.48 -12.61 -2.21
N THR A 306 -0.80 -13.31 -1.32
CA THR A 306 -1.37 -13.96 -0.14
C THR A 306 -0.75 -13.38 1.13
N ILE A 307 -1.57 -13.08 2.13
CA ILE A 307 -1.12 -12.80 3.47
C ILE A 307 -1.36 -14.01 4.38
N PHE A 308 -0.35 -14.36 5.16
CA PHE A 308 -0.44 -15.38 6.21
C PHE A 308 -0.43 -14.70 7.58
N LEU A 309 -1.54 -14.84 8.32
CA LEU A 309 -1.72 -14.31 9.67
C LEU A 309 -1.55 -15.44 10.67
N ASP A 310 -0.39 -15.54 11.30
CA ASP A 310 -0.15 -16.54 12.35
C ASP A 310 -0.63 -16.03 13.70
N GLU A 311 -1.21 -16.91 14.51
CA GLU A 311 -1.83 -16.67 15.82
C GLU A 311 -2.87 -15.52 15.77
N VAL A 312 -3.82 -15.61 14.80
CA VAL A 312 -4.87 -14.61 14.57
C VAL A 312 -5.77 -14.39 15.80
N GLY A 313 -5.88 -15.40 16.68
CA GLY A 313 -6.63 -15.30 17.94
C GLY A 313 -6.03 -14.34 18.97
N GLU A 314 -4.83 -13.81 18.72
CA GLU A 314 -4.17 -12.82 19.60
C GLU A 314 -4.47 -11.36 19.19
N LEU A 315 -5.22 -11.15 18.09
CA LEU A 315 -5.51 -9.81 17.59
C LEU A 315 -6.40 -9.01 18.57
N PRO A 316 -6.05 -7.75 18.86
CA PRO A 316 -6.90 -6.83 19.61
C PRO A 316 -8.26 -6.59 18.90
N SER A 317 -9.30 -6.24 19.65
CA SER A 317 -10.67 -6.10 19.13
C SER A 317 -10.83 -5.01 18.07
N ASP A 318 -10.10 -3.92 18.16
CA ASP A 318 -10.05 -2.82 17.19
C ASP A 318 -9.44 -3.28 15.85
N VAL A 319 -8.37 -4.07 15.89
CA VAL A 319 -7.74 -4.69 14.73
C VAL A 319 -8.66 -5.71 14.07
N GLN A 320 -9.42 -6.48 14.87
CA GLN A 320 -10.40 -7.45 14.35
C GLN A 320 -11.47 -6.77 13.48
N VAL A 321 -11.94 -5.56 13.86
CA VAL A 321 -12.91 -4.77 13.07
C VAL A 321 -12.34 -4.39 11.70
N LYS A 322 -11.10 -3.91 11.66
CA LYS A 322 -10.45 -3.54 10.40
C LYS A 322 -10.15 -4.76 9.51
N LEU A 323 -9.72 -5.87 10.12
CA LEU A 323 -9.50 -7.12 9.39
C LEU A 323 -10.80 -7.63 8.75
N LEU A 324 -11.92 -7.52 9.45
CA LEU A 324 -13.23 -7.88 8.91
C LEU A 324 -13.56 -7.07 7.65
N ARG A 325 -13.31 -5.75 7.67
CA ARG A 325 -13.54 -4.88 6.51
C ARG A 325 -12.67 -5.28 5.31
N VAL A 326 -11.40 -5.62 5.53
CA VAL A 326 -10.54 -6.14 4.46
C VAL A 326 -11.09 -7.45 3.87
N LEU A 327 -11.56 -8.36 4.72
CA LEU A 327 -12.09 -9.66 4.26
C LEU A 327 -13.44 -9.54 3.54
N GLN A 328 -14.24 -8.52 3.82
CA GLN A 328 -15.57 -8.33 3.23
C GLN A 328 -15.53 -7.45 1.98
N GLU A 329 -14.82 -6.33 2.07
CA GLU A 329 -14.84 -5.24 1.08
C GLU A 329 -13.55 -5.15 0.27
N GLY A 330 -12.46 -5.78 0.74
CA GLY A 330 -11.13 -5.60 0.14
C GLY A 330 -10.55 -4.19 0.37
N GLU A 331 -10.99 -3.53 1.45
CA GLU A 331 -10.67 -2.12 1.69
C GLU A 331 -10.25 -1.88 3.14
N PHE A 332 -9.37 -0.90 3.35
CA PHE A 332 -9.00 -0.41 4.68
C PHE A 332 -8.44 1.02 4.61
N GLU A 333 -8.19 1.60 5.78
CA GLU A 333 -7.58 2.92 5.94
C GLU A 333 -6.34 2.82 6.80
N ARG A 334 -5.28 3.57 6.44
CA ARG A 334 -4.09 3.69 7.30
C ARG A 334 -4.43 4.45 8.57
N LEU A 335 -3.66 4.19 9.62
CA LEU A 335 -3.77 4.99 10.84
C LEU A 335 -3.44 6.45 10.53
N GLY A 336 -4.33 7.34 10.99
CA GLY A 336 -4.19 8.78 10.79
C GLY A 336 -4.61 9.29 9.40
N SER A 337 -5.26 8.47 8.56
CA SER A 337 -5.75 8.87 7.25
C SER A 337 -7.19 8.38 7.01
N PRO A 338 -8.10 9.23 6.52
CA PRO A 338 -9.42 8.80 6.10
C PRO A 338 -9.45 8.22 4.67
N ARG A 339 -8.29 8.11 4.01
CA ARG A 339 -8.21 7.61 2.63
C ARG A 339 -8.35 6.10 2.59
N THR A 340 -9.40 5.61 1.94
CA THR A 340 -9.62 4.19 1.68
C THR A 340 -8.64 3.64 0.65
N ILE A 341 -8.05 2.50 0.95
CA ILE A 341 -7.11 1.76 0.09
C ILE A 341 -7.76 0.43 -0.26
N LYS A 342 -7.85 0.13 -1.55
CA LYS A 342 -8.36 -1.14 -2.07
C LYS A 342 -7.21 -2.11 -2.30
N VAL A 343 -7.42 -3.36 -1.90
CA VAL A 343 -6.45 -4.45 -2.07
C VAL A 343 -7.15 -5.76 -2.46
N ASN A 344 -6.44 -6.56 -3.24
CA ASN A 344 -6.86 -7.91 -3.61
C ASN A 344 -5.93 -8.94 -2.96
N VAL A 345 -6.21 -9.32 -1.72
CA VAL A 345 -5.35 -10.20 -0.92
C VAL A 345 -6.07 -11.48 -0.57
N ARG A 346 -5.45 -12.63 -0.83
CA ARG A 346 -5.90 -13.92 -0.27
C ARG A 346 -5.42 -14.05 1.17
N VAL A 347 -6.32 -14.42 2.09
CA VAL A 347 -5.98 -14.56 3.52
C VAL A 347 -5.88 -16.03 3.91
N ILE A 348 -4.76 -16.42 4.51
CA ILE A 348 -4.56 -17.67 5.22
C ILE A 348 -4.30 -17.30 6.68
N ALA A 349 -5.15 -17.77 7.59
CA ALA A 349 -5.02 -17.51 9.02
C ALA A 349 -4.63 -18.78 9.77
N ALA A 350 -3.83 -18.68 10.82
CA ALA A 350 -3.50 -19.78 11.70
C ALA A 350 -3.71 -19.41 13.17
N THR A 351 -4.06 -20.41 13.98
CA THR A 351 -4.19 -20.22 15.42
C THR A 351 -4.01 -21.54 16.18
N ASN A 352 -3.55 -21.47 17.41
CA ASN A 352 -3.54 -22.56 18.37
C ASN A 352 -4.73 -22.49 19.36
N ARG A 353 -5.50 -21.38 19.35
CA ARG A 353 -6.66 -21.17 20.23
C ARG A 353 -7.94 -21.76 19.60
N ASP A 354 -8.87 -22.16 20.46
CA ASP A 354 -10.24 -22.44 20.05
C ASP A 354 -11.00 -21.14 19.84
N LEU A 355 -11.07 -20.67 18.57
CA LEU A 355 -11.75 -19.41 18.25
C LEU A 355 -13.25 -19.46 18.58
N ALA A 356 -13.90 -20.63 18.58
CA ALA A 356 -15.31 -20.74 18.96
C ALA A 356 -15.48 -20.44 20.47
N GLU A 357 -14.52 -20.87 21.30
CA GLU A 357 -14.48 -20.51 22.72
C GLU A 357 -14.15 -19.02 22.91
N GLU A 358 -13.20 -18.48 22.15
CA GLU A 358 -12.87 -17.05 22.18
C GLU A 358 -14.08 -16.18 21.80
N VAL A 359 -14.91 -16.60 20.85
CA VAL A 359 -16.18 -15.93 20.49
C VAL A 359 -17.15 -15.98 21.66
N ARG A 360 -17.36 -17.15 22.30
CA ARG A 360 -18.27 -17.29 23.45
C ARG A 360 -17.87 -16.40 24.63
N THR A 361 -16.57 -16.18 24.80
CA THR A 361 -16.04 -15.35 25.89
C THR A 361 -15.90 -13.87 25.50
N GLY A 362 -16.29 -13.48 24.29
CA GLY A 362 -16.27 -12.10 23.79
C GLY A 362 -14.86 -11.56 23.47
N ARG A 363 -13.83 -12.42 23.43
CA ARG A 363 -12.46 -12.02 23.06
C ARG A 363 -12.22 -12.01 21.56
N PHE A 364 -13.05 -12.73 20.80
CA PHE A 364 -13.00 -12.75 19.35
C PHE A 364 -14.39 -12.45 18.77
N ARG A 365 -14.46 -11.68 17.68
CA ARG A 365 -15.74 -11.31 17.06
C ARG A 365 -16.31 -12.49 16.27
N GLU A 366 -17.61 -12.70 16.41
CA GLU A 366 -18.33 -13.76 15.73
C GLU A 366 -18.36 -13.57 14.20
N ASP A 367 -18.56 -12.34 13.74
CA ASP A 367 -18.58 -12.01 12.31
C ASP A 367 -17.24 -12.27 11.63
N LEU A 368 -16.13 -11.92 12.28
CA LEU A 368 -14.79 -12.22 11.81
C LEU A 368 -14.49 -13.73 11.79
N TYR A 369 -14.93 -14.44 12.83
CA TYR A 369 -14.78 -15.89 12.90
C TYR A 369 -15.39 -16.58 11.68
N TYR A 370 -16.66 -16.30 11.34
CA TYR A 370 -17.29 -16.89 10.17
C TYR A 370 -16.62 -16.50 8.85
N ARG A 371 -16.06 -15.31 8.74
CA ARG A 371 -15.38 -14.87 7.53
C ARG A 371 -14.00 -15.49 7.35
N LEU A 372 -13.30 -15.83 8.43
CA LEU A 372 -12.05 -16.59 8.41
C LEU A 372 -12.28 -18.09 8.24
N ASN A 373 -13.29 -18.63 8.89
CA ASN A 373 -13.58 -20.07 8.97
C ASN A 373 -14.36 -20.61 7.74
N VAL A 374 -14.02 -20.11 6.54
CA VAL A 374 -14.63 -20.60 5.28
C VAL A 374 -14.13 -22.00 4.94
N PHE A 375 -12.81 -22.21 5.04
CA PHE A 375 -12.21 -23.52 4.82
C PHE A 375 -11.28 -23.88 5.98
N PRO A 376 -11.78 -24.60 6.99
CA PRO A 376 -11.00 -25.00 8.15
C PRO A 376 -10.11 -26.20 7.87
N ILE A 377 -8.84 -26.13 8.28
CA ILE A 377 -7.89 -27.25 8.23
C ILE A 377 -7.34 -27.50 9.62
N ARG A 378 -7.69 -28.66 10.22
CA ARG A 378 -7.11 -29.10 11.48
C ARG A 378 -5.80 -29.83 11.24
N VAL A 379 -4.71 -29.33 11.84
CA VAL A 379 -3.40 -30.00 11.83
C VAL A 379 -3.33 -30.94 13.03
N PRO A 380 -3.16 -32.26 12.82
CA PRO A 380 -3.08 -33.20 13.93
C PRO A 380 -1.79 -32.99 14.73
N PRO A 381 -1.85 -33.06 16.08
CA PRO A 381 -0.64 -33.05 16.90
C PRO A 381 0.22 -34.29 16.62
N LEU A 382 1.50 -34.21 16.95
CA LEU A 382 2.47 -35.25 16.61
C LEU A 382 2.13 -36.62 17.22
N ARG A 383 1.53 -36.63 18.42
CA ARG A 383 1.04 -37.87 19.11
C ARG A 383 -0.06 -38.59 18.32
N GLU A 384 -0.86 -37.89 17.49
CA GLU A 384 -1.89 -38.51 16.63
C GLU A 384 -1.29 -39.03 15.30
N ARG A 385 0.01 -38.81 15.06
CA ARG A 385 0.76 -39.27 13.86
C ARG A 385 2.16 -39.78 14.19
N ALA A 386 2.28 -40.57 15.26
CA ALA A 386 3.56 -41.10 15.70
C ALA A 386 4.32 -41.92 14.63
N GLU A 387 3.56 -42.46 13.65
CA GLU A 387 4.10 -43.12 12.45
C GLU A 387 5.00 -42.20 11.58
N ASP A 388 4.82 -40.87 11.65
CA ASP A 388 5.62 -39.90 10.90
C ASP A 388 6.96 -39.59 11.59
N ILE A 389 7.13 -39.92 12.87
CA ILE A 389 8.31 -39.58 13.64
C ILE A 389 9.60 -40.14 13.01
N PRO A 390 9.66 -41.41 12.56
CA PRO A 390 10.88 -41.92 11.93
C PRO A 390 11.28 -41.12 10.69
N VAL A 391 10.33 -40.78 9.83
CA VAL A 391 10.61 -40.01 8.60
C VAL A 391 11.06 -38.57 8.95
N LEU A 392 10.39 -37.94 9.92
CA LEU A 392 10.79 -36.61 10.40
C LEU A 392 12.19 -36.61 11.01
N VAL A 393 12.53 -37.61 11.82
CA VAL A 393 13.86 -37.74 12.43
C VAL A 393 14.95 -37.83 11.35
N TRP A 394 14.76 -38.68 10.32
CA TRP A 394 15.72 -38.79 9.24
C TRP A 394 15.83 -37.52 8.42
N THR A 395 14.72 -36.88 8.08
CA THR A 395 14.74 -35.57 7.39
C THR A 395 15.51 -34.52 8.17
N PHE A 396 15.33 -34.45 9.50
CA PHE A 396 16.08 -33.50 10.33
C PHE A 396 17.56 -33.85 10.42
N LEU A 397 17.92 -35.14 10.52
CA LEU A 397 19.29 -35.55 10.56
C LEU A 397 20.03 -35.27 9.25
N GLU A 398 19.39 -35.46 8.10
CA GLU A 398 19.98 -35.12 6.80
C GLU A 398 20.29 -33.61 6.72
N ASP A 399 19.35 -32.77 7.08
CA ASP A 399 19.52 -31.30 7.12
C ASP A 399 20.65 -30.89 8.09
N LEU A 400 20.60 -31.38 9.33
CA LEU A 400 21.57 -31.06 10.37
C LEU A 400 22.98 -31.57 10.03
N SER A 401 23.05 -32.78 9.48
CA SER A 401 24.31 -33.38 9.05
C SER A 401 24.99 -32.55 7.96
N ALA A 402 24.22 -32.11 6.97
CA ALA A 402 24.70 -31.23 5.90
C ALA A 402 25.25 -29.90 6.45
N ARG A 403 24.55 -29.30 7.42
CA ARG A 403 24.96 -28.03 8.03
C ARG A 403 26.14 -28.12 8.96
N MET A 404 26.24 -29.22 9.72
CA MET A 404 27.28 -29.41 10.73
C MET A 404 28.54 -30.12 10.18
N GLY A 405 28.51 -30.60 8.94
CA GLY A 405 29.59 -31.43 8.37
C GLY A 405 29.75 -32.77 9.10
N LYS A 406 28.73 -33.24 9.82
CA LYS A 406 28.71 -34.51 10.55
C LYS A 406 28.02 -35.58 9.71
N LYS A 407 28.43 -36.83 9.89
CA LYS A 407 27.84 -37.97 9.21
C LYS A 407 27.14 -38.86 10.25
N ILE A 408 25.85 -38.59 10.53
CA ILE A 408 25.04 -39.41 11.44
C ILE A 408 24.20 -40.35 10.55
N THR A 409 24.49 -41.64 10.61
CA THR A 409 23.88 -42.65 9.74
C THR A 409 23.06 -43.69 10.48
N GLN A 410 23.09 -43.68 11.82
CA GLN A 410 22.40 -44.67 12.63
C GLN A 410 21.59 -44.00 13.74
N VAL A 411 20.34 -44.47 13.92
CA VAL A 411 19.52 -44.17 15.08
C VAL A 411 19.20 -45.48 15.78
N PRO A 412 19.64 -45.70 17.03
CA PRO A 412 19.35 -46.94 17.74
C PRO A 412 17.86 -47.22 17.80
N ARG A 413 17.45 -48.46 17.63
CA ARG A 413 16.04 -48.88 17.65
C ARG A 413 15.33 -48.45 18.95
N ALA A 414 15.98 -48.67 20.10
CA ALA A 414 15.43 -48.24 21.39
C ALA A 414 15.21 -46.73 21.47
N THR A 415 16.08 -45.92 20.87
CA THR A 415 15.93 -44.46 20.76
C THR A 415 14.74 -44.11 19.90
N MET A 416 14.57 -44.73 18.72
CA MET A 416 13.43 -44.50 17.84
C MET A 416 12.10 -44.87 18.51
N GLU A 417 12.05 -46.02 19.20
CA GLU A 417 10.88 -46.45 19.96
C GLU A 417 10.52 -45.49 21.12
N ALA A 418 11.54 -44.92 21.78
CA ALA A 418 11.34 -43.90 22.80
C ALA A 418 10.78 -42.60 22.22
N LEU A 419 11.33 -42.14 21.07
CA LEU A 419 10.83 -40.97 20.35
C LEU A 419 9.36 -41.14 19.91
N GLN A 420 8.97 -42.33 19.45
CA GLN A 420 7.60 -42.61 19.03
C GLN A 420 6.59 -42.67 20.19
N ARG A 421 7.04 -43.06 21.38
CA ARG A 421 6.19 -43.15 22.59
C ARG A 421 6.04 -41.82 23.32
N HIS A 422 6.92 -40.87 23.07
CA HIS A 422 6.87 -39.57 23.74
C HIS A 422 5.66 -38.75 23.30
N PRO A 423 4.96 -38.02 24.20
CA PRO A 423 3.71 -37.30 23.89
C PRO A 423 3.89 -36.02 23.09
N TRP A 424 5.10 -35.47 22.99
CA TRP A 424 5.48 -34.28 22.22
C TRP A 424 4.56 -33.07 22.43
N PRO A 425 4.47 -32.48 23.62
CA PRO A 425 3.65 -31.30 23.86
C PRO A 425 4.03 -30.10 22.96
N GLY A 426 5.31 -29.95 22.59
CA GLY A 426 5.79 -28.96 21.62
C GLY A 426 5.81 -29.46 20.18
N ASN A 427 5.21 -30.62 19.91
CA ASN A 427 5.03 -31.20 18.57
C ASN A 427 6.35 -31.33 17.76
N VAL A 428 6.30 -31.02 16.47
CA VAL A 428 7.42 -31.14 15.54
C VAL A 428 8.58 -30.18 15.91
N ARG A 429 8.25 -29.01 16.50
CA ARG A 429 9.27 -28.05 16.95
C ARG A 429 10.10 -28.63 18.10
N GLU A 430 9.45 -29.28 19.05
CA GLU A 430 10.15 -29.94 20.16
C GLU A 430 10.98 -31.15 19.65
N LEU A 431 10.40 -31.99 18.81
CA LEU A 431 11.12 -33.10 18.19
C LEU A 431 12.39 -32.62 17.48
N ARG A 432 12.28 -31.57 16.65
CA ARG A 432 13.44 -30.99 15.95
C ARG A 432 14.52 -30.52 16.92
N ASN A 433 14.16 -29.81 17.98
CA ASN A 433 15.11 -29.33 18.98
C ASN A 433 15.83 -30.49 19.69
N VAL A 434 15.12 -31.58 19.99
CA VAL A 434 15.70 -32.78 20.61
C VAL A 434 16.68 -33.47 19.66
N ILE A 435 16.33 -33.60 18.39
CA ILE A 435 17.22 -34.20 17.37
C ILE A 435 18.43 -33.30 17.12
N GLU A 436 18.25 -31.97 17.05
CA GLU A 436 19.35 -31.02 16.89
C GLU A 436 20.32 -31.09 18.06
N HIS A 437 19.82 -31.10 19.30
CA HIS A 437 20.65 -31.29 20.49
C HIS A 437 21.39 -32.63 20.44
N GLY A 438 20.68 -33.71 20.08
CA GLY A 438 21.29 -35.04 19.90
C GLY A 438 22.40 -35.04 18.85
N ALA A 439 22.19 -34.39 17.71
CA ALA A 439 23.19 -34.28 16.64
C ALA A 439 24.43 -33.48 17.09
N ILE A 440 24.25 -32.43 17.91
CA ILE A 440 25.37 -31.65 18.47
C ILE A 440 26.26 -32.50 19.38
N ILE A 441 25.67 -33.27 20.31
CA ILE A 441 26.42 -34.07 21.29
C ILE A 441 26.96 -35.37 20.73
N THR A 442 26.49 -35.80 19.55
CA THR A 442 26.99 -37.01 18.87
C THR A 442 28.39 -36.78 18.34
N THR A 443 29.32 -37.63 18.76
CA THR A 443 30.75 -37.61 18.32
C THR A 443 31.09 -38.65 17.26
N GLY A 444 30.18 -39.60 16.96
CA GLY A 444 30.31 -40.65 15.96
C GLY A 444 29.19 -40.61 14.93
N ASP A 445 28.88 -41.75 14.33
CA ASP A 445 27.85 -41.95 13.30
C ASP A 445 26.47 -42.35 13.87
N THR A 446 26.40 -42.65 15.17
CA THR A 446 25.20 -43.12 15.87
C THR A 446 24.59 -41.99 16.74
N LEU A 447 23.36 -41.62 16.46
CA LEU A 447 22.64 -40.53 17.17
C LEU A 447 22.55 -40.85 18.66
N ARG A 448 22.98 -39.88 19.48
CA ARG A 448 22.74 -39.86 20.93
C ARG A 448 21.71 -38.82 21.26
N VAL A 449 20.53 -39.24 21.71
CA VAL A 449 19.48 -38.35 22.18
C VAL A 449 19.60 -38.25 23.72
N PRO A 450 19.49 -37.06 24.30
CA PRO A 450 19.36 -36.92 25.76
C PRO A 450 18.22 -37.81 26.26
N VAL A 451 18.37 -38.37 27.45
CA VAL A 451 17.31 -39.17 28.06
C VAL A 451 16.02 -38.36 28.02
N LEU A 452 15.06 -38.80 27.21
CA LEU A 452 13.69 -38.30 27.24
C LEU A 452 13.16 -38.73 28.60
N GLY A 453 13.37 -37.91 29.64
CA GLY A 453 12.86 -38.20 30.97
C GLY A 453 11.35 -38.32 30.89
N ASP A 454 10.77 -39.16 31.75
CA ASP A 454 9.37 -39.08 32.10
C ASP A 454 9.11 -37.70 32.73
N ALA A 455 9.13 -36.67 31.94
CA ALA A 455 8.61 -35.37 32.29
C ALA A 455 7.09 -35.54 32.30
N ALA A 456 6.59 -35.94 33.47
CA ALA A 456 5.20 -35.59 33.78
C ALA A 456 5.03 -34.11 33.38
N PRO A 457 3.95 -33.75 32.66
CA PRO A 457 3.74 -32.39 32.19
C PRO A 457 3.83 -31.46 33.39
N VAL A 458 4.94 -30.75 33.52
CA VAL A 458 5.00 -29.61 34.42
C VAL A 458 4.09 -28.59 33.78
N ALA A 459 2.85 -28.55 34.27
CA ALA A 459 1.94 -27.47 33.91
C ALA A 459 2.70 -26.15 34.18
N PRO A 460 2.76 -25.23 33.20
CA PRO A 460 3.43 -23.96 33.44
C PRO A 460 2.79 -23.33 34.67
N PRO A 461 3.59 -22.75 35.56
CA PRO A 461 3.06 -22.12 36.77
C PRO A 461 2.00 -21.10 36.35
N GLN A 462 0.81 -21.25 36.88
CA GLN A 462 -0.31 -20.38 36.53
C GLN A 462 -0.14 -18.95 37.08
N THR A 463 0.68 -18.80 38.09
CA THR A 463 0.99 -17.50 38.73
C THR A 463 2.47 -17.37 39.07
N LEU A 464 2.94 -16.12 39.28
CA LEU A 464 4.29 -15.87 39.82
C LEU A 464 4.55 -16.56 41.16
N ALA A 465 3.50 -16.68 41.97
CA ALA A 465 3.56 -17.37 43.29
C ALA A 465 3.78 -18.88 43.11
N ASP A 466 3.18 -19.50 42.10
CA ASP A 466 3.36 -20.92 41.78
C ASP A 466 4.77 -21.20 41.28
N ALA A 467 5.31 -20.33 40.43
CA ALA A 467 6.69 -20.41 39.94
C ALA A 467 7.70 -20.28 41.08
N GLU A 468 7.48 -19.31 41.96
CA GLU A 468 8.32 -19.09 43.15
C GLU A 468 8.26 -20.29 44.10
N ARG A 469 7.06 -20.84 44.31
CA ARG A 469 6.86 -22.03 45.14
C ARG A 469 7.59 -23.25 44.62
N GLU A 470 7.48 -23.52 43.31
CA GLU A 470 8.16 -24.65 42.68
C GLU A 470 9.69 -24.50 42.72
N HIS A 471 10.20 -23.29 42.47
CA HIS A 471 11.64 -23.02 42.55
C HIS A 471 12.21 -23.22 43.96
N ILE A 472 11.49 -22.76 45.00
CA ILE A 472 11.86 -22.97 46.38
C ILE A 472 11.81 -24.46 46.77
N LEU A 473 10.78 -25.20 46.32
CA LEU A 473 10.66 -26.64 46.57
C LEU A 473 11.83 -27.42 45.98
N ARG A 474 12.17 -27.16 44.72
CA ARG A 474 13.31 -27.81 44.05
C ARG A 474 14.65 -27.56 44.78
N ALA A 475 14.87 -26.33 45.27
CA ALA A 475 16.05 -25.99 46.04
C ALA A 475 16.09 -26.70 47.42
N LEU A 476 14.93 -26.85 48.07
CA LEU A 476 14.80 -27.56 49.36
C LEU A 476 15.05 -29.06 49.17
N GLU A 477 14.49 -29.68 48.13
CA GLU A 477 14.71 -31.10 47.79
C GLU A 477 16.18 -31.39 47.50
N SER A 478 16.82 -30.56 46.66
CA SER A 478 18.23 -30.73 46.29
C SER A 478 19.17 -30.62 47.51
N THR A 479 18.76 -29.86 48.55
CA THR A 479 19.53 -29.68 49.77
C THR A 479 19.03 -30.55 50.93
N ARG A 480 18.18 -31.56 50.66
CA ARG A 480 17.54 -32.43 51.66
C ARG A 480 16.88 -31.64 52.80
N TRP A 481 16.13 -30.61 52.43
CA TRP A 481 15.38 -29.71 53.32
C TRP A 481 16.26 -28.93 54.31
N ARG A 482 17.57 -28.82 54.07
CA ARG A 482 18.46 -28.02 54.87
C ARG A 482 18.39 -26.56 54.45
N VAL A 483 17.79 -25.70 55.26
CA VAL A 483 17.61 -24.27 54.95
C VAL A 483 18.88 -23.46 55.19
N LYS A 484 19.58 -23.71 56.31
CA LYS A 484 20.75 -22.93 56.76
C LYS A 484 22.08 -23.65 56.50
N GLY A 485 23.20 -22.88 56.45
CA GLY A 485 24.56 -23.38 56.32
C GLY A 485 25.09 -23.35 54.88
N PRO A 486 26.40 -23.64 54.68
CA PRO A 486 27.06 -23.49 53.38
C PRO A 486 26.49 -24.32 52.25
N LYS A 487 25.77 -25.39 52.58
CA LYS A 487 25.07 -26.29 51.64
C LYS A 487 23.54 -26.23 51.80
N GLY A 488 23.00 -25.14 52.34
CA GLY A 488 21.56 -24.97 52.59
C GLY A 488 20.85 -24.29 51.40
N ALA A 489 19.52 -24.50 51.31
CA ALA A 489 18.69 -23.96 50.24
C ALA A 489 18.73 -22.42 50.17
N ALA A 490 18.95 -21.72 51.26
CA ALA A 490 19.09 -20.27 51.27
C ALA A 490 20.30 -19.82 50.45
N VAL A 491 21.42 -20.53 50.48
CA VAL A 491 22.62 -20.24 49.68
C VAL A 491 22.37 -20.56 48.21
N VAL A 492 21.73 -21.68 47.91
CA VAL A 492 21.37 -22.07 46.52
C VAL A 492 20.46 -21.05 45.85
N LEU A 493 19.54 -20.45 46.62
CA LEU A 493 18.59 -19.45 46.15
C LEU A 493 19.11 -18.01 46.24
N GLY A 494 20.34 -17.78 46.74
CA GLY A 494 20.88 -16.44 46.95
C GLY A 494 20.10 -15.60 47.96
N LEU A 495 19.39 -16.23 48.89
CA LEU A 495 18.54 -15.58 49.88
C LEU A 495 19.10 -15.67 51.30
N ASN A 496 18.74 -14.67 52.11
CA ASN A 496 18.96 -14.81 53.55
C ASN A 496 18.03 -15.90 54.12
N PRO A 497 18.51 -16.78 55.05
CA PRO A 497 17.68 -17.82 55.66
C PRO A 497 16.36 -17.32 56.26
N ALA A 498 16.35 -16.15 56.92
CA ALA A 498 15.13 -15.55 57.46
C ALA A 498 14.11 -15.19 56.36
N THR A 499 14.61 -14.67 55.24
CA THR A 499 13.78 -14.35 54.05
C THR A 499 13.19 -15.62 53.45
N LEU A 500 13.99 -16.69 53.33
CA LEU A 500 13.49 -17.97 52.81
C LEU A 500 12.40 -18.56 53.73
N TYR A 501 12.56 -18.54 55.04
CA TYR A 501 11.51 -18.99 55.96
C TYR A 501 10.21 -18.18 55.83
N SER A 502 10.33 -16.86 55.71
CA SER A 502 9.16 -15.98 55.50
C SER A 502 8.42 -16.32 54.19
N ARG A 503 9.15 -16.54 53.10
CA ARG A 503 8.58 -16.94 51.82
C ARG A 503 7.95 -18.33 51.85
N MET A 504 8.63 -19.31 52.47
CA MET A 504 8.07 -20.64 52.69
C MET A 504 6.73 -20.58 53.45
N LYS A 505 6.67 -19.78 54.54
CA LYS A 505 5.44 -19.57 55.29
C LYS A 505 4.33 -18.95 54.44
N LYS A 506 4.65 -17.92 53.64
CA LYS A 506 3.69 -17.25 52.74
C LYS A 506 3.16 -18.18 51.63
N LEU A 507 4.00 -19.07 51.11
CA LEU A 507 3.67 -20.01 50.03
C LEU A 507 3.17 -21.37 50.55
N GLY A 508 2.98 -21.54 51.86
CA GLY A 508 2.46 -22.78 52.46
C GLY A 508 3.40 -23.98 52.34
N ILE A 509 4.71 -23.76 52.21
CA ILE A 509 5.72 -24.83 52.12
C ILE A 509 6.10 -25.32 53.52
N ARG A 510 5.87 -26.62 53.79
CA ARG A 510 6.25 -27.28 55.04
C ARG A 510 7.21 -28.43 54.76
N PRO A 511 8.20 -28.72 55.64
CA PRO A 511 9.05 -29.89 55.50
C PRO A 511 8.19 -31.18 55.56
N PRO A 512 8.56 -32.24 54.84
CA PRO A 512 7.94 -33.55 55.00
C PRO A 512 8.21 -34.02 56.42
N GLY A 513 7.19 -34.51 57.08
CA GLY A 513 7.24 -34.99 58.48
C GLY A 513 8.13 -36.19 58.65
#